data_2659d973ee147e45082b11afc03b8be5
#
_entry.id   2659d973ee147e45082b11afc03b8be5
#
_cell.length_a   1.000
_cell.length_b   1.000
_cell.length_c   1.000
_cell.angle_alpha   90.00
_cell.angle_beta   90.00
_cell.angle_gamma   90.00
#
_symmetry.space_group_name_H-M   'P 1'
#
loop_
_entity.id
_entity.type
_entity.pdbx_description
1 polymer ?
#
loop_
_entity_poly.entity_id
_entity_poly.type
_entity_poly.pdbx_seq_one_letter_code
_entity_poly.pdbx_strand_id
1 'polypeptide(L)'
;MAHKARSFFANRRHLILPLGWISLVVALAITAPWLPLLDPTEMDFAHPESHPSFAHWFGTDLDGRDIFARAVYGARVSLIVSLGAPLIGLIAGTLLGLIASYYSDWVRTIILACLDAMLAFPSLVFALGLTVVLGPSVQNVTLA
;
A
#
# COMPACT_ATOMS: atom_id res chain seq x y z
N MET A 1 -20.31 -35.75 -5.46
CA MET A 1 -19.53 -34.52 -5.55
C MET A 1 -20.32 -33.25 -5.15
N ALA A 2 -21.63 -33.21 -5.22
CA ALA A 2 -22.45 -32.03 -4.85
C ALA A 2 -22.53 -31.71 -3.35
N HIS A 3 -22.29 -32.68 -2.45
CA HIS A 3 -22.38 -32.48 -0.99
C HIS A 3 -21.19 -31.70 -0.41
N LYS A 4 -20.00 -31.76 -1.03
CA LYS A 4 -18.79 -31.05 -0.60
C LYS A 4 -18.82 -29.55 -0.94
N ALA A 5 -19.52 -29.17 -1.98
CA ALA A 5 -19.67 -27.77 -2.38
C ALA A 5 -20.61 -26.98 -1.44
N ARG A 6 -21.62 -27.62 -0.89
CA ARG A 6 -22.57 -27.01 0.05
C ARG A 6 -21.96 -26.67 1.41
N SER A 7 -20.98 -27.45 1.89
CA SER A 7 -20.30 -27.18 3.17
C SER A 7 -19.32 -25.98 3.10
N PHE A 8 -18.79 -25.69 1.91
CA PHE A 8 -17.88 -24.55 1.72
C PHE A 8 -18.59 -23.20 1.87
N PHE A 9 -19.86 -23.12 1.51
CA PHE A 9 -20.67 -21.90 1.63
C PHE A 9 -21.39 -21.72 2.97
N ALA A 10 -21.51 -22.77 3.77
CA ALA A 10 -22.25 -22.73 5.05
C ALA A 10 -21.48 -22.00 6.18
N ASN A 11 -20.17 -21.81 6.05
CA ASN A 11 -19.35 -21.27 7.13
C ASN A 11 -18.89 -19.81 6.86
N ARG A 12 -19.75 -19.00 6.23
CA ARG A 12 -19.45 -17.58 5.93
C ARG A 12 -19.29 -16.70 7.17
N ARG A 13 -19.72 -17.16 8.34
CA ARG A 13 -19.64 -16.36 9.59
C ARG A 13 -18.18 -16.00 9.97
N HIS A 14 -17.22 -16.86 9.66
CA HIS A 14 -15.80 -16.60 9.92
C HIS A 14 -15.19 -15.52 8.99
N LEU A 15 -15.82 -15.23 7.86
CA LEU A 15 -15.37 -14.21 6.92
C LEU A 15 -15.96 -12.83 7.23
N ILE A 16 -17.11 -12.78 7.95
CA ILE A 16 -17.80 -11.51 8.20
C ILE A 16 -16.93 -10.56 9.04
N LEU A 17 -16.30 -11.07 10.10
CA LEU A 17 -15.46 -10.25 10.97
C LEU A 17 -14.22 -9.69 10.24
N PRO A 18 -13.37 -10.50 9.57
CA PRO A 18 -12.22 -9.96 8.87
C PRO A 18 -12.60 -9.05 7.70
N LEU A 19 -13.66 -9.38 6.95
CA LEU A 19 -14.15 -8.52 5.87
C LEU A 19 -14.72 -7.21 6.42
N GLY A 20 -15.45 -7.25 7.52
CA GLY A 20 -15.95 -6.06 8.20
C GLY A 20 -14.82 -5.16 8.68
N TRP A 21 -13.77 -5.75 9.27
CA TRP A 21 -12.59 -5.00 9.71
C TRP A 21 -11.84 -4.36 8.54
N ILE A 22 -11.56 -5.12 7.48
CA ILE A 22 -10.92 -4.61 6.27
C ILE A 22 -11.75 -3.48 5.66
N SER A 23 -13.07 -3.67 5.54
CA SER A 23 -13.97 -2.65 5.00
C SER A 23 -13.96 -1.38 5.83
N LEU A 24 -13.90 -1.49 7.15
CA LEU A 24 -13.80 -0.35 8.07
C LEU A 24 -12.51 0.42 7.85
N VAL A 25 -11.36 -0.28 7.81
CA VAL A 25 -10.04 0.35 7.59
C VAL A 25 -9.99 1.03 6.23
N VAL A 26 -10.49 0.38 5.17
CA VAL A 26 -10.57 0.95 3.82
C VAL A 26 -11.48 2.18 3.81
N ALA A 27 -12.64 2.13 4.44
CA ALA A 27 -13.55 3.26 4.53
C ALA A 27 -12.90 4.45 5.25
N LEU A 28 -12.26 4.22 6.41
CA LEU A 28 -11.55 5.26 7.15
C LEU A 28 -10.41 5.87 6.32
N ALA A 29 -9.64 5.05 5.62
CA ALA A 29 -8.54 5.52 4.79
C ALA A 29 -9.01 6.37 3.60
N ILE A 30 -10.15 6.00 2.97
CA ILE A 30 -10.73 6.76 1.86
C ILE A 30 -11.33 8.07 2.37
N THR A 31 -12.04 8.04 3.49
CA THR A 31 -12.73 9.20 4.06
C THR A 31 -11.82 10.12 4.86
N ALA A 32 -10.58 9.72 5.15
CA ALA A 32 -9.62 10.48 5.96
C ALA A 32 -9.56 11.99 5.66
N PRO A 33 -9.56 12.46 4.39
CA PRO A 33 -9.49 13.90 4.10
C PRO A 33 -10.75 14.69 4.47
N TRP A 34 -11.88 14.01 4.67
CA TRP A 34 -13.17 14.63 5.03
C TRP A 34 -13.53 14.46 6.50
N LEU A 35 -12.75 13.65 7.23
CA LEU A 35 -12.93 13.49 8.66
C LEU A 35 -12.31 14.69 9.41
N PRO A 36 -12.92 15.14 10.51
CA PRO A 36 -12.38 16.18 11.37
C PRO A 36 -11.20 15.62 12.21
N LEU A 37 -10.16 15.13 11.56
CA LEU A 37 -8.96 14.63 12.19
C LEU A 37 -7.94 15.75 12.32
N LEU A 38 -7.10 15.67 13.34
CA LEU A 38 -5.93 16.52 13.48
C LEU A 38 -4.96 16.27 12.31
N ASP A 39 -4.14 17.27 11.99
CA ASP A 39 -3.11 17.09 10.97
C ASP A 39 -2.09 16.04 11.46
N PRO A 40 -1.87 14.94 10.70
CA PRO A 40 -0.95 13.88 11.11
C PRO A 40 0.51 14.32 11.21
N THR A 41 0.84 15.51 10.71
CA THR A 41 2.21 16.08 10.71
C THR A 41 2.38 17.19 11.73
N GLU A 42 1.30 17.72 12.30
CA GLU A 42 1.34 18.77 13.30
C GLU A 42 1.98 18.25 14.61
N MET A 43 2.94 18.99 15.12
CA MET A 43 3.69 18.65 16.33
C MET A 43 3.18 19.52 17.50
N ASP A 44 2.68 18.90 18.56
CA ASP A 44 2.34 19.57 19.80
C ASP A 44 3.39 19.26 20.87
N PHE A 45 4.41 20.11 20.92
CA PHE A 45 5.49 19.98 21.90
C PHE A 45 5.06 20.19 23.36
N ALA A 46 3.82 20.65 23.60
CA ALA A 46 3.29 20.79 24.95
C ALA A 46 2.77 19.44 25.50
N HIS A 47 2.43 18.51 24.61
CA HIS A 47 1.83 17.22 24.96
C HIS A 47 2.56 16.02 24.30
N PRO A 48 3.90 15.87 24.49
CA PRO A 48 4.61 14.69 23.99
C PRO A 48 4.20 13.46 24.79
N GLU A 49 4.14 12.31 24.15
CA GLU A 49 3.81 11.00 24.75
C GLU A 49 2.57 11.00 25.65
N SER A 50 1.59 11.82 25.32
CA SER A 50 0.34 11.92 26.08
C SER A 50 -0.49 10.64 25.98
N HIS A 51 -1.09 10.26 27.08
CA HIS A 51 -1.99 9.13 27.14
C HIS A 51 -3.27 9.36 26.32
N PRO A 52 -3.97 8.27 25.90
CA PRO A 52 -5.25 8.38 25.22
C PRO A 52 -6.23 9.30 25.96
N SER A 53 -6.85 10.23 25.22
CA SER A 53 -7.78 11.23 25.72
C SER A 53 -8.87 11.54 24.69
N PHE A 54 -9.86 12.34 25.03
CA PHE A 54 -10.88 12.80 24.08
C PHE A 54 -10.31 13.67 22.95
N ALA A 55 -9.20 14.38 23.21
CA ALA A 55 -8.50 15.17 22.20
C ALA A 55 -7.58 14.29 21.31
N HIS A 56 -6.97 13.28 21.89
CA HIS A 56 -6.04 12.36 21.25
C HIS A 56 -6.45 10.92 21.55
N TRP A 57 -7.27 10.33 20.70
CA TRP A 57 -7.88 9.01 20.97
C TRP A 57 -6.88 7.89 21.23
N PHE A 58 -5.74 7.92 20.58
CA PHE A 58 -4.65 6.95 20.78
C PHE A 58 -3.42 7.58 21.47
N GLY A 59 -3.58 8.80 22.00
CA GLY A 59 -2.48 9.57 22.54
C GLY A 59 -1.61 10.21 21.46
N THR A 60 -0.45 10.71 21.88
CA THR A 60 0.52 11.37 21.01
C THR A 60 1.86 10.63 20.99
N ASP A 61 2.64 10.83 19.93
CA ASP A 61 4.00 10.29 19.82
C ASP A 61 5.04 11.19 20.56
N LEU A 62 6.32 10.83 20.43
CA LEU A 62 7.45 11.58 21.01
C LEU A 62 7.50 13.05 20.59
N ASP A 63 7.00 13.35 19.38
CA ASP A 63 6.95 14.70 18.82
C ASP A 63 5.60 15.40 19.10
N GLY A 64 4.71 14.78 19.87
CA GLY A 64 3.36 15.29 20.17
C GLY A 64 2.34 15.11 19.03
N ARG A 65 2.65 14.33 17.98
CA ARG A 65 1.72 14.12 16.87
C ARG A 65 0.63 13.13 17.25
N ASP A 66 -0.59 13.36 16.78
CA ASP A 66 -1.73 12.48 17.06
C ASP A 66 -1.59 11.11 16.40
N ILE A 67 -1.53 10.05 17.22
CA ILE A 67 -1.31 8.68 16.74
C ILE A 67 -2.50 8.18 15.93
N PHE A 68 -3.76 8.55 16.29
CA PHE A 68 -4.93 8.11 15.57
C PHE A 68 -5.00 8.72 14.16
N ALA A 69 -4.78 10.02 14.03
CA ALA A 69 -4.72 10.69 12.74
C ALA A 69 -3.63 10.07 11.86
N ARG A 70 -2.44 9.85 12.41
CA ARG A 70 -1.32 9.20 11.71
C ARG A 70 -1.66 7.78 11.25
N ALA A 71 -2.35 7.00 12.08
CA ALA A 71 -2.77 5.64 11.70
C ALA A 71 -3.77 5.65 10.52
N VAL A 72 -4.75 6.54 10.55
CA VAL A 72 -5.76 6.67 9.48
C VAL A 72 -5.12 7.15 8.17
N TYR A 73 -4.30 8.20 8.22
CA TYR A 73 -3.58 8.69 7.02
C TYR A 73 -2.52 7.69 6.54
N GLY A 74 -1.85 6.98 7.45
CA GLY A 74 -0.94 5.89 7.11
C GLY A 74 -1.63 4.74 6.39
N ALA A 75 -2.83 4.35 6.82
CA ALA A 75 -3.65 3.35 6.14
C ALA A 75 -4.00 3.79 4.70
N ARG A 76 -4.27 5.09 4.48
CA ARG A 76 -4.50 5.63 3.14
C ARG A 76 -3.26 5.51 2.24
N VAL A 77 -2.09 5.90 2.75
CA VAL A 77 -0.82 5.74 2.02
C VAL A 77 -0.57 4.27 1.68
N SER A 78 -0.78 3.37 2.65
CA SER A 78 -0.63 1.93 2.44
C SER A 78 -1.57 1.39 1.36
N LEU A 79 -2.83 1.85 1.31
CA LEU A 79 -3.77 1.47 0.25
C LEU A 79 -3.33 1.97 -1.13
N ILE A 80 -2.87 3.22 -1.23
CA ILE A 80 -2.39 3.79 -2.50
C ILE A 80 -1.21 2.97 -3.03
N VAL A 81 -0.23 2.67 -2.18
CA VAL A 81 0.96 1.92 -2.58
C VAL A 81 0.60 0.47 -2.90
N SER A 82 -0.17 -0.20 -2.03
CA SER A 82 -0.50 -1.64 -2.20
C SER A 82 -1.38 -1.93 -3.42
N LEU A 83 -2.17 -0.98 -3.88
CA LEU A 83 -2.96 -1.11 -5.09
C LEU A 83 -2.23 -0.54 -6.31
N GLY A 84 -1.55 0.58 -6.14
CA GLY A 84 -0.87 1.29 -7.23
C GLY A 84 0.31 0.51 -7.80
N ALA A 85 1.22 0.05 -6.97
CA ALA A 85 2.40 -0.66 -7.42
C ALA A 85 2.08 -1.96 -8.20
N PRO A 86 1.21 -2.87 -7.70
CA PRO A 86 0.83 -4.05 -8.48
C PRO A 86 0.06 -3.72 -9.77
N LEU A 87 -0.73 -2.65 -9.78
CA LEU A 87 -1.47 -2.25 -10.99
C LEU A 87 -0.51 -1.75 -12.08
N ILE A 88 0.47 -0.94 -11.71
CA ILE A 88 1.53 -0.48 -12.62
C ILE A 88 2.31 -1.69 -13.16
N GLY A 89 2.73 -2.58 -12.28
CA GLY A 89 3.44 -3.81 -12.65
C GLY A 89 2.62 -4.71 -13.56
N LEU A 90 1.32 -4.86 -13.29
CA LEU A 90 0.41 -5.64 -14.12
C LEU A 90 0.29 -5.06 -15.54
N ILE A 91 0.06 -3.75 -15.64
CA ILE A 91 -0.07 -3.07 -16.93
C ILE A 91 1.25 -3.16 -17.72
N ALA A 92 2.35 -2.75 -17.10
CA ALA A 92 3.66 -2.74 -17.76
C ALA A 92 4.10 -4.16 -18.15
N GLY A 93 3.99 -5.12 -17.21
CA GLY A 93 4.35 -6.51 -17.46
C GLY A 93 3.50 -7.17 -18.54
N THR A 94 2.18 -6.90 -18.56
CA THR A 94 1.29 -7.41 -19.61
C THR A 94 1.66 -6.84 -20.97
N LEU A 95 1.88 -5.54 -21.06
CA LEU A 95 2.28 -4.89 -22.32
C LEU A 95 3.61 -5.42 -22.83
N LEU A 96 4.63 -5.49 -21.97
CA LEU A 96 5.94 -6.05 -22.34
C LEU A 96 5.85 -7.52 -22.73
N GLY A 97 5.04 -8.32 -22.02
CA GLY A 97 4.81 -9.73 -22.34
C GLY A 97 4.11 -9.92 -23.69
N LEU A 98 3.11 -9.09 -24.00
CA LEU A 98 2.44 -9.12 -25.31
C LEU A 98 3.40 -8.73 -26.43
N ILE A 99 4.19 -7.67 -26.25
CA ILE A 99 5.22 -7.25 -27.23
C ILE A 99 6.24 -8.37 -27.45
N ALA A 100 6.76 -8.94 -26.38
CA ALA A 100 7.74 -10.03 -26.46
C ALA A 100 7.17 -11.30 -27.11
N SER A 101 5.87 -11.53 -27.01
CA SER A 101 5.19 -12.69 -27.63
C SER A 101 4.83 -12.46 -29.08
N TYR A 102 4.51 -11.24 -29.48
CA TYR A 102 4.02 -10.91 -30.82
C TYR A 102 5.17 -10.62 -31.82
N TYR A 103 6.24 -9.98 -31.36
CA TYR A 103 7.35 -9.59 -32.22
C TYR A 103 8.41 -10.68 -32.37
N SER A 104 9.43 -10.42 -33.21
CA SER A 104 10.51 -11.34 -33.52
C SER A 104 11.35 -11.75 -32.28
N ASP A 105 12.07 -12.86 -32.39
CA ASP A 105 12.92 -13.42 -31.34
C ASP A 105 13.96 -12.40 -30.81
N TRP A 106 14.40 -11.47 -31.64
CA TRP A 106 15.34 -10.43 -31.24
C TRP A 106 14.71 -9.44 -30.23
N VAL A 107 13.49 -8.98 -30.51
CA VAL A 107 12.74 -8.07 -29.59
C VAL A 107 12.48 -8.78 -28.26
N ARG A 108 12.05 -10.03 -28.33
CA ARG A 108 11.84 -10.88 -27.15
C ARG A 108 13.11 -10.98 -26.33
N THR A 109 14.26 -11.27 -26.98
CA THR A 109 15.56 -11.44 -26.28
C THR A 109 15.97 -10.16 -25.57
N ILE A 110 15.78 -8.99 -26.17
CA ILE A 110 16.08 -7.71 -25.53
C ILE A 110 15.20 -7.47 -24.32
N ILE A 111 13.87 -7.65 -24.46
CA ILE A 111 12.94 -7.43 -23.34
C ILE A 111 13.30 -8.36 -22.17
N LEU A 112 13.54 -9.64 -22.43
CA LEU A 112 13.91 -10.59 -21.40
C LEU A 112 15.25 -10.23 -20.75
N ALA A 113 16.27 -9.85 -21.53
CA ALA A 113 17.56 -9.44 -21.00
C ALA A 113 17.46 -8.18 -20.11
N CYS A 114 16.61 -7.22 -20.49
CA CYS A 114 16.35 -6.05 -19.63
C CYS A 114 15.65 -6.43 -18.31
N LEU A 115 14.65 -7.32 -18.36
CA LEU A 115 13.98 -7.80 -17.17
C LEU A 115 14.92 -8.60 -16.27
N ASP A 116 15.73 -9.47 -16.84
CA ASP A 116 16.73 -10.24 -16.09
C ASP A 116 17.76 -9.32 -15.41
N ALA A 117 18.22 -8.29 -16.13
CA ALA A 117 19.11 -7.28 -15.56
C ALA A 117 18.45 -6.52 -14.37
N MET A 118 17.17 -6.16 -14.48
CA MET A 118 16.44 -5.54 -13.36
C MET A 118 16.30 -6.50 -12.17
N LEU A 119 15.99 -7.77 -12.41
CA LEU A 119 15.84 -8.79 -11.39
C LEU A 119 17.18 -9.19 -10.74
N ALA A 120 18.30 -8.94 -11.39
CA ALA A 120 19.63 -9.18 -10.82
C ALA A 120 19.95 -8.22 -9.66
N PHE A 121 19.30 -7.07 -9.59
CA PHE A 121 19.49 -6.17 -8.47
C PHE A 121 18.61 -6.58 -7.28
N PRO A 122 19.14 -6.58 -6.04
CA PRO A 122 18.31 -6.73 -4.86
C PRO A 122 17.24 -5.62 -4.83
N SER A 123 15.96 -6.02 -4.77
CA SER A 123 14.83 -5.09 -4.85
C SER A 123 14.90 -3.93 -3.84
N LEU A 124 15.38 -4.22 -2.62
CA LEU A 124 15.56 -3.22 -1.58
C LEU A 124 16.59 -2.14 -1.98
N VAL A 125 17.71 -2.57 -2.58
CA VAL A 125 18.78 -1.64 -3.01
C VAL A 125 18.30 -0.78 -4.18
N PHE A 126 17.56 -1.39 -5.11
CA PHE A 126 16.95 -0.67 -6.24
C PHE A 126 15.93 0.38 -5.75
N ALA A 127 15.02 0.01 -4.86
CA ALA A 127 14.01 0.90 -4.29
C ALA A 127 14.66 2.06 -3.51
N LEU A 128 15.69 1.79 -2.69
CA LEU A 128 16.43 2.83 -1.99
C LEU A 128 17.16 3.78 -2.96
N GLY A 129 17.82 3.24 -3.98
CA GLY A 129 18.47 4.04 -5.01
C GLY A 129 17.47 4.96 -5.72
N LEU A 130 16.31 4.43 -6.09
CA LEU A 130 15.26 5.18 -6.77
C LEU A 130 14.68 6.29 -5.89
N THR A 131 14.43 6.03 -4.61
CA THR A 131 13.94 7.05 -3.65
C THR A 131 14.97 8.15 -3.38
N VAL A 132 16.26 7.84 -3.41
CA VAL A 132 17.33 8.86 -3.28
C VAL A 132 17.35 9.78 -4.50
N VAL A 133 17.20 9.23 -5.70
CA VAL A 133 17.25 10.01 -6.96
C VAL A 133 15.98 10.82 -7.18
N LEU A 134 14.80 10.23 -6.95
CA LEU A 134 13.50 10.86 -7.21
C LEU A 134 12.96 11.67 -6.02
N GLY A 135 13.54 11.48 -4.84
CA GLY A 135 13.08 12.07 -3.59
C GLY A 135 12.00 11.24 -2.87
N PRO A 136 11.81 11.46 -1.56
CA PRO A 136 10.86 10.72 -0.73
C PRO A 136 9.43 11.22 -0.99
N SER A 137 8.67 10.51 -1.80
CA SER A 137 7.24 10.76 -2.00
C SER A 137 6.47 9.45 -2.13
N VAL A 138 5.16 9.47 -1.81
CA VAL A 138 4.28 8.29 -1.98
C VAL A 138 4.25 7.83 -3.43
N GLN A 139 4.27 8.76 -4.37
CA GLN A 139 4.29 8.46 -5.81
C GLN A 139 5.57 7.74 -6.21
N ASN A 140 6.73 8.22 -5.75
CA ASN A 140 8.03 7.64 -6.05
C ASN A 140 8.19 6.25 -5.42
N VAL A 141 7.69 6.06 -4.19
CA VAL A 141 7.65 4.74 -3.54
C VAL A 141 6.72 3.76 -4.28
N THR A 142 5.62 4.26 -4.86
CA THR A 142 4.71 3.41 -5.64
C THR A 142 5.32 2.97 -6.97
N LEU A 143 6.23 3.76 -7.53
CA LEU A 143 6.95 3.44 -8.79
C LEU A 143 8.18 2.55 -8.57
N ALA A 144 8.75 2.56 -7.37
CA ALA A 144 9.91 1.75 -7.00
C ALA A 144 9.54 0.29 -6.77
#